data_1895de242e3d6d7d3dd4d34ef7d3d9cd
#
_entry.id   1895de242e3d6d7d3dd4d34ef7d3d9cd
#
_cell.length_a   1.000
_cell.length_b   1.000
_cell.length_c   1.000
_cell.angle_alpha   90.00
_cell.angle_beta   90.00
_cell.angle_gamma   90.00
#
_symmetry.space_group_name_H-M   'P 1'
#
loop_
_entity.id
_entity.type
_entity.pdbx_description
1 polymer ?
#
loop_
_entity_poly.entity_id
_entity_poly.type
_entity_poly.pdbx_seq_one_letter_code
_entity_poly.pdbx_strand_id
1 'polypeptide(L)'
;MNTALHEDQMRVTSIPYRSTKMVIFSGVPLAKDSYKTNSGKYYVTIKADPDSIPVLPTLGQHWSVKGARQIENMEMGDYVMQQHTYESPKHIECTLPETGEQLIRFIARESDFKGIGESKARALWQLLGKDFHATLRNDTPESRKRLTSILSEDSVEALFKGYAKYKNLAHCNWMSEHSIPASVQQRLLKHHGEASIEVIKDNPYALMGFGLSFSAIEDIIKVTDFKSDVAKDDSRRLSAALEMAIRKEIEKGHTYTTHANVRPYLNKLLKDKTLVTQAFKSGHDKAQYILNPDTGTYHPTAQLLMESVVA
;
A
#
# COMPACT_ATOMS: atom_id res chain seq x y z
N MET A 1 5.38 2.32 -27.26
CA MET A 1 4.00 2.80 -27.44
C MET A 1 3.54 3.41 -26.12
N ASN A 2 3.21 4.72 -26.12
CA ASN A 2 2.71 5.39 -24.93
C ASN A 2 1.23 4.99 -24.77
N THR A 3 0.95 3.94 -24.00
CA THR A 3 -0.43 3.54 -23.72
C THR A 3 -1.06 4.61 -22.85
N ALA A 4 -2.08 5.29 -23.36
CA ALA A 4 -2.80 6.31 -22.61
C ALA A 4 -3.30 5.72 -21.29
N LEU A 5 -3.00 6.39 -20.18
CA LEU A 5 -3.51 6.02 -18.88
C LEU A 5 -4.94 6.55 -18.73
N HIS A 6 -5.85 5.67 -18.42
CA HIS A 6 -7.26 6.00 -18.14
C HIS A 6 -7.50 5.88 -16.63
N GLU A 7 -8.52 6.57 -16.16
CA GLU A 7 -8.95 6.52 -14.76
C GLU A 7 -10.46 6.30 -14.70
N ASP A 8 -10.88 5.37 -13.84
CA ASP A 8 -12.29 5.10 -13.56
C ASP A 8 -12.49 4.96 -12.04
N GLN A 9 -13.64 5.42 -11.58
CA GLN A 9 -14.10 5.21 -10.20
C GLN A 9 -15.37 4.36 -10.22
N MET A 10 -15.43 3.34 -9.38
CA MET A 10 -16.54 2.41 -9.37
C MET A 10 -16.98 2.02 -7.97
N ARG A 11 -18.23 1.58 -7.85
CA ARG A 11 -18.74 0.85 -6.70
C ARG A 11 -18.86 -0.63 -7.04
N VAL A 12 -18.23 -1.49 -6.25
CA VAL A 12 -18.23 -2.95 -6.47
C VAL A 12 -19.65 -3.52 -6.39
N THR A 13 -20.05 -4.26 -7.42
CA THR A 13 -21.33 -4.94 -7.49
C THR A 13 -21.21 -6.45 -7.67
N SER A 14 -20.03 -6.94 -8.07
CA SER A 14 -19.77 -8.36 -8.31
C SER A 14 -18.30 -8.71 -8.07
N ILE A 15 -18.06 -9.93 -7.60
CA ILE A 15 -16.71 -10.50 -7.41
C ILE A 15 -16.73 -11.89 -8.06
N PRO A 16 -16.62 -11.95 -9.40
CA PRO A 16 -16.76 -13.23 -10.13
C PRO A 16 -15.64 -14.23 -9.85
N TYR A 17 -14.47 -13.77 -9.41
CA TYR A 17 -13.35 -14.67 -9.16
C TYR A 17 -12.47 -14.21 -8.01
N ARG A 18 -12.04 -15.15 -7.16
CA ARG A 18 -11.07 -14.93 -6.09
C ARG A 18 -10.19 -16.17 -5.89
N SER A 19 -8.89 -15.97 -5.96
CA SER A 19 -7.87 -16.97 -5.61
C SER A 19 -6.70 -16.31 -4.87
N THR A 20 -5.70 -17.11 -4.51
CA THR A 20 -4.45 -16.60 -3.92
C THR A 20 -3.56 -15.85 -4.91
N LYS A 21 -3.82 -15.98 -6.22
CA LYS A 21 -2.98 -15.37 -7.27
C LYS A 21 -3.70 -14.25 -8.03
N MET A 22 -5.03 -14.23 -8.00
CA MET A 22 -5.81 -13.26 -8.76
C MET A 22 -7.16 -13.03 -8.12
N VAL A 23 -7.59 -11.79 -8.12
CA VAL A 23 -8.96 -11.39 -7.83
C VAL A 23 -9.53 -10.61 -9.02
N ILE A 24 -10.78 -10.93 -9.39
CA ILE A 24 -11.54 -10.21 -10.40
C ILE A 24 -12.77 -9.64 -9.71
N PHE A 25 -12.95 -8.36 -9.84
CA PHE A 25 -14.14 -7.70 -9.30
C PHE A 25 -14.63 -6.62 -10.28
N SER A 26 -15.93 -6.43 -10.29
CA SER A 26 -16.58 -5.53 -11.23
C SER A 26 -17.55 -4.63 -10.50
N GLY A 27 -17.78 -3.46 -11.07
CA GLY A 27 -18.66 -2.49 -10.46
C GLY A 27 -19.21 -1.47 -11.44
N VAL A 28 -20.18 -0.72 -10.94
CA VAL A 28 -20.79 0.38 -11.67
C VAL A 28 -19.98 1.65 -11.44
N PRO A 29 -19.74 2.46 -12.49
CA PRO A 29 -19.01 3.70 -12.34
C PRO A 29 -19.75 4.69 -11.43
N LEU A 30 -18.97 5.49 -10.70
CA LEU A 30 -19.50 6.50 -9.78
C LEU A 30 -19.83 7.82 -10.47
N ALA A 31 -19.35 8.04 -11.70
CA ALA A 31 -19.64 9.25 -12.47
C ALA A 31 -21.15 9.42 -12.71
N LYS A 32 -21.67 10.60 -12.37
CA LYS A 32 -23.12 10.88 -12.39
C LYS A 32 -23.78 10.70 -13.74
N ASP A 33 -23.02 10.86 -14.83
CA ASP A 33 -23.54 10.85 -16.20
C ASP A 33 -23.41 9.51 -16.92
N SER A 34 -22.77 8.51 -16.31
CA SER A 34 -22.57 7.18 -16.91
C SER A 34 -23.85 6.38 -17.15
N TYR A 35 -24.97 6.77 -16.55
CA TYR A 35 -26.27 6.09 -16.67
C TYR A 35 -27.26 6.79 -17.61
N LYS A 36 -26.94 7.96 -18.13
CA LYS A 36 -27.94 8.81 -18.81
C LYS A 36 -28.09 8.60 -20.31
N THR A 37 -27.17 7.90 -20.94
CA THR A 37 -27.24 7.67 -22.40
C THR A 37 -27.38 6.17 -22.71
N ASN A 38 -28.27 5.80 -23.63
CA ASN A 38 -28.40 4.41 -24.11
C ASN A 38 -27.11 3.87 -24.74
N SER A 39 -26.23 4.74 -25.20
CA SER A 39 -24.92 4.39 -25.78
C SER A 39 -23.73 4.52 -24.85
N GLY A 40 -23.93 4.93 -23.60
CA GLY A 40 -22.85 5.24 -22.67
C GLY A 40 -22.84 4.43 -21.37
N LYS A 41 -23.67 3.40 -21.27
CA LYS A 41 -23.62 2.51 -20.09
C LYS A 41 -22.40 1.61 -20.18
N TYR A 42 -21.60 1.65 -19.12
CA TYR A 42 -20.46 0.75 -18.99
C TYR A 42 -20.32 0.26 -17.55
N TYR A 43 -19.59 -0.81 -17.38
CA TYR A 43 -19.11 -1.21 -16.07
C TYR A 43 -17.60 -1.42 -16.09
N VAL A 44 -17.01 -1.33 -14.93
CA VAL A 44 -15.56 -1.41 -14.75
C VAL A 44 -15.25 -2.78 -14.17
N THR A 45 -14.27 -3.47 -14.76
CA THR A 45 -13.74 -4.74 -14.27
C THR A 45 -12.26 -4.58 -13.98
N ILE A 46 -11.86 -5.01 -12.80
CA ILE A 46 -10.46 -4.97 -12.35
C ILE A 46 -10.01 -6.42 -12.15
N LYS A 47 -8.88 -6.77 -12.76
CA LYS A 47 -8.13 -8.00 -12.55
C LYS A 47 -6.81 -7.65 -11.88
N ALA A 48 -6.60 -8.06 -10.65
CA ALA A 48 -5.43 -7.70 -9.88
C ALA A 48 -4.89 -8.90 -9.07
N ASP A 49 -3.61 -8.84 -8.76
CA ASP A 49 -3.01 -9.71 -7.75
C ASP A 49 -3.52 -9.28 -6.37
N PRO A 50 -4.04 -10.19 -5.52
CA PRO A 50 -4.45 -9.87 -4.16
C PRO A 50 -3.39 -9.13 -3.34
N ASP A 51 -2.10 -9.42 -3.58
CA ASP A 51 -0.99 -8.76 -2.89
C ASP A 51 -0.69 -7.35 -3.42
N SER A 52 -1.31 -6.97 -4.55
CA SER A 52 -1.17 -5.64 -5.16
C SER A 52 -2.28 -4.66 -4.78
N ILE A 53 -3.28 -5.08 -4.01
CA ILE A 53 -4.41 -4.25 -3.61
C ILE A 53 -4.44 -3.99 -2.11
N PRO A 54 -4.88 -2.80 -1.66
CA PRO A 54 -4.80 -2.40 -0.24
C PRO A 54 -5.72 -3.22 0.68
N VAL A 55 -6.83 -3.72 0.16
CA VAL A 55 -7.81 -4.54 0.89
C VAL A 55 -8.50 -5.47 -0.11
N LEU A 56 -8.97 -6.63 0.34
CA LEU A 56 -9.75 -7.52 -0.52
C LEU A 56 -11.10 -6.88 -0.86
N PRO A 57 -11.54 -6.92 -2.14
CA PRO A 57 -12.78 -6.30 -2.54
C PRO A 57 -13.99 -7.00 -1.91
N THR A 58 -14.98 -6.19 -1.52
CA THR A 58 -16.30 -6.64 -1.07
C THR A 58 -17.39 -5.80 -1.72
N LEU A 59 -18.61 -6.32 -1.74
CA LEU A 59 -19.73 -5.62 -2.35
C LEU A 59 -20.01 -4.28 -1.65
N GLY A 60 -20.23 -3.24 -2.44
CA GLY A 60 -20.53 -1.91 -1.93
C GLY A 60 -19.31 -0.98 -1.77
N GLN A 61 -18.10 -1.52 -1.75
CA GLN A 61 -16.89 -0.71 -1.67
C GLN A 61 -16.73 0.20 -2.90
N HIS A 62 -16.10 1.34 -2.68
CA HIS A 62 -15.70 2.27 -3.73
C HIS A 62 -14.22 2.08 -4.06
N TRP A 63 -13.93 2.04 -5.35
CA TRP A 63 -12.57 1.87 -5.85
C TRP A 63 -12.27 2.90 -6.94
N SER A 64 -11.05 3.42 -6.91
CA SER A 64 -10.43 4.19 -8.00
C SER A 64 -9.36 3.35 -8.65
N VAL A 65 -9.30 3.34 -9.95
CA VAL A 65 -8.32 2.58 -10.73
C VAL A 65 -7.75 3.45 -11.84
N LYS A 66 -6.41 3.38 -12.02
CA LYS A 66 -5.71 4.08 -13.11
C LYS A 66 -4.72 3.16 -13.79
N GLY A 67 -4.82 3.06 -15.10
CA GLY A 67 -3.96 2.17 -15.89
C GLY A 67 -4.30 2.12 -17.35
N ALA A 68 -3.71 1.14 -18.03
CA ALA A 68 -4.12 0.76 -19.37
C ALA A 68 -5.52 0.13 -19.33
N ARG A 69 -6.40 0.56 -20.22
CA ARG A 69 -7.80 0.12 -20.25
C ARG A 69 -8.09 -0.59 -21.56
N GLN A 70 -8.71 -1.76 -21.47
CA GLN A 70 -9.32 -2.46 -22.61
C GLN A 70 -10.81 -2.19 -22.58
N ILE A 71 -11.41 -1.97 -23.74
CA ILE A 71 -12.85 -1.73 -23.88
C ILE A 71 -13.42 -2.82 -24.76
N GLU A 72 -14.40 -3.56 -24.24
CA GLU A 72 -15.15 -4.58 -24.96
C GLU A 72 -16.64 -4.24 -24.95
N ASN A 73 -17.31 -4.47 -26.08
CA ASN A 73 -18.74 -4.33 -26.17
C ASN A 73 -19.40 -5.68 -25.88
N MET A 74 -20.31 -5.68 -24.91
CA MET A 74 -21.08 -6.86 -24.53
C MET A 74 -22.54 -6.67 -24.93
N GLU A 75 -23.05 -7.60 -25.73
CA GLU A 75 -24.47 -7.66 -26.08
C GLU A 75 -25.28 -8.22 -24.90
N MET A 76 -26.21 -7.43 -24.39
CA MET A 76 -27.08 -7.78 -23.25
C MET A 76 -28.55 -7.76 -23.68
N GLY A 77 -28.89 -8.69 -24.58
CA GLY A 77 -30.24 -8.72 -25.17
C GLY A 77 -30.49 -7.49 -26.05
N ASP A 78 -31.36 -6.59 -25.61
CA ASP A 78 -31.78 -5.42 -26.41
C ASP A 78 -30.84 -4.22 -26.32
N TYR A 79 -29.72 -4.30 -25.60
CA TYR A 79 -28.77 -3.20 -25.49
C TYR A 79 -27.33 -3.68 -25.46
N VAL A 80 -26.44 -2.81 -25.87
CA VAL A 80 -24.99 -3.02 -25.79
C VAL A 80 -24.44 -2.27 -24.56
N MET A 81 -23.67 -3.00 -23.73
CA MET A 81 -22.95 -2.44 -22.58
C MET A 81 -21.46 -2.52 -22.83
N GLN A 82 -20.73 -1.46 -22.52
CA GLN A 82 -19.27 -1.50 -22.55
C GLN A 82 -18.70 -2.07 -21.26
N GLN A 83 -17.67 -2.89 -21.39
CA GLN A 83 -16.84 -3.33 -20.28
C GLN A 83 -15.48 -2.64 -20.37
N HIS A 84 -15.14 -1.89 -19.33
CA HIS A 84 -13.81 -1.31 -19.16
C HIS A 84 -12.98 -2.23 -18.28
N THR A 85 -12.01 -2.92 -18.85
CA THR A 85 -11.17 -3.88 -18.12
C THR A 85 -9.80 -3.31 -17.86
N TYR A 86 -9.37 -3.36 -16.62
CA TYR A 86 -8.04 -3.02 -16.16
C TYR A 86 -7.33 -4.29 -15.69
N GLU A 87 -6.25 -4.69 -16.36
CA GLU A 87 -5.40 -5.81 -15.97
C GLU A 87 -4.12 -5.30 -15.31
N SER A 88 -3.89 -5.71 -14.07
CA SER A 88 -2.73 -5.27 -13.27
C SER A 88 -2.52 -3.75 -13.32
N PRO A 89 -3.53 -2.97 -12.90
CA PRO A 89 -3.48 -1.51 -13.01
C PRO A 89 -2.29 -0.94 -12.23
N LYS A 90 -1.73 0.17 -12.72
CA LYS A 90 -0.59 0.84 -12.08
C LYS A 90 -0.96 1.45 -10.73
N HIS A 91 -2.18 1.91 -10.61
CA HIS A 91 -2.70 2.54 -9.41
C HIS A 91 -4.10 2.02 -9.14
N ILE A 92 -4.33 1.59 -7.91
CA ILE A 92 -5.60 1.05 -7.46
C ILE A 92 -5.79 1.40 -5.98
N GLU A 93 -6.92 2.01 -5.68
CA GLU A 93 -7.26 2.48 -4.34
C GLU A 93 -8.67 2.04 -3.95
N CYS A 94 -8.83 1.66 -2.70
CA CYS A 94 -10.14 1.55 -2.07
C CYS A 94 -10.43 2.85 -1.33
N THR A 95 -11.57 3.47 -1.62
CA THR A 95 -12.02 4.68 -0.94
C THR A 95 -13.23 4.38 -0.07
N LEU A 96 -13.28 4.95 1.12
CA LEU A 96 -14.46 4.86 1.97
C LEU A 96 -15.42 6.01 1.64
N PRO A 97 -16.72 5.73 1.50
CA PRO A 97 -17.71 6.79 1.39
C PRO A 97 -17.72 7.63 2.68
N GLU A 98 -17.59 8.94 2.55
CA GLU A 98 -17.48 9.83 3.71
C GLU A 98 -18.84 10.29 4.25
N THR A 99 -19.85 10.39 3.39
CA THR A 99 -21.10 11.05 3.76
C THR A 99 -22.36 10.45 3.11
N GLY A 100 -23.49 10.67 3.76
CA GLY A 100 -24.84 10.54 3.23
C GLY A 100 -25.21 9.16 2.70
N GLU A 101 -25.96 9.11 1.63
CA GLU A 101 -26.51 7.88 1.04
C GLU A 101 -25.43 6.89 0.57
N GLN A 102 -24.24 7.37 0.21
CA GLN A 102 -23.13 6.49 -0.18
C GLN A 102 -22.63 5.68 1.02
N LEU A 103 -22.45 6.34 2.17
CA LEU A 103 -22.04 5.66 3.40
C LEU A 103 -23.13 4.70 3.90
N ILE A 104 -24.39 5.10 3.87
CA ILE A 104 -25.53 4.24 4.26
C ILE A 104 -25.54 2.96 3.40
N ARG A 105 -25.40 3.08 2.08
CA ARG A 105 -25.35 1.94 1.17
C ARG A 105 -24.14 1.06 1.38
N PHE A 106 -22.98 1.68 1.67
CA PHE A 106 -21.77 0.94 2.01
C PHE A 106 -21.98 0.09 3.26
N ILE A 107 -22.44 0.69 4.38
CA ILE A 107 -22.69 -0.02 5.64
C ILE A 107 -23.71 -1.15 5.44
N ALA A 108 -24.79 -0.89 4.70
CA ALA A 108 -25.85 -1.87 4.50
C ALA A 108 -25.48 -3.05 3.59
N ARG A 109 -24.46 -2.89 2.74
CA ARG A 109 -24.06 -3.88 1.71
C ARG A 109 -22.74 -4.58 2.00
N GLU A 110 -21.97 -4.04 2.94
CA GLU A 110 -20.71 -4.66 3.37
C GLU A 110 -21.02 -5.97 4.10
N SER A 111 -20.56 -7.08 3.54
CA SER A 111 -20.87 -8.43 4.03
C SER A 111 -20.37 -8.71 5.46
N ASP A 112 -19.36 -7.96 5.90
CA ASP A 112 -18.80 -8.12 7.24
C ASP A 112 -19.61 -7.39 8.31
N PHE A 113 -20.47 -6.43 7.94
CA PHE A 113 -21.34 -5.71 8.85
C PHE A 113 -22.66 -6.47 9.09
N LYS A 114 -22.53 -7.66 9.63
CA LYS A 114 -23.67 -8.57 9.86
C LYS A 114 -24.74 -7.93 10.75
N GLY A 115 -25.99 -8.10 10.33
CA GLY A 115 -27.16 -7.60 11.07
C GLY A 115 -27.44 -6.10 10.91
N ILE A 116 -26.71 -5.41 9.99
CA ILE A 116 -26.91 -3.98 9.73
C ILE A 116 -27.44 -3.80 8.31
N GLY A 117 -28.77 -3.80 8.17
CA GLY A 117 -29.44 -3.45 6.92
C GLY A 117 -29.59 -1.94 6.75
N GLU A 118 -30.24 -1.52 5.65
CA GLU A 118 -30.35 -0.10 5.26
C GLU A 118 -31.01 0.79 6.35
N SER A 119 -32.03 0.29 7.03
CA SER A 119 -32.71 1.02 8.12
C SER A 119 -31.74 1.34 9.27
N LYS A 120 -31.01 0.34 9.77
CA LYS A 120 -30.01 0.50 10.83
C LYS A 120 -28.82 1.36 10.37
N ALA A 121 -28.36 1.20 9.11
CA ALA A 121 -27.32 2.03 8.54
C ALA A 121 -27.72 3.51 8.47
N ARG A 122 -28.98 3.79 8.13
CA ARG A 122 -29.53 5.16 8.13
C ARG A 122 -29.59 5.74 9.54
N ALA A 123 -30.03 4.94 10.52
CA ALA A 123 -30.02 5.35 11.91
C ALA A 123 -28.61 5.60 12.46
N LEU A 124 -27.63 4.78 12.08
CA LEU A 124 -26.23 5.02 12.42
C LEU A 124 -25.70 6.33 11.82
N TRP A 125 -26.06 6.63 10.56
CA TRP A 125 -25.70 7.90 9.95
C TRP A 125 -26.31 9.09 10.67
N GLN A 126 -27.57 8.98 11.07
CA GLN A 126 -28.25 10.02 11.87
C GLN A 126 -27.62 10.22 13.25
N LEU A 127 -27.15 9.15 13.89
CA LEU A 127 -26.48 9.19 15.19
C LEU A 127 -25.08 9.77 15.13
N LEU A 128 -24.27 9.36 14.15
CA LEU A 128 -22.84 9.62 14.11
C LEU A 128 -22.45 10.70 13.10
N GLY A 129 -23.18 10.82 11.99
CA GLY A 129 -22.88 11.78 10.94
C GLY A 129 -21.42 11.73 10.49
N LYS A 130 -20.74 12.87 10.52
CA LYS A 130 -19.33 13.02 10.16
C LYS A 130 -18.37 12.27 11.09
N ASP A 131 -18.79 11.95 12.31
CA ASP A 131 -17.97 11.25 13.30
C ASP A 131 -17.97 9.72 13.09
N PHE A 132 -18.67 9.20 12.07
CA PHE A 132 -18.79 7.78 11.83
C PHE A 132 -17.42 7.08 11.77
N HIS A 133 -16.52 7.54 10.90
CA HIS A 133 -15.20 6.94 10.75
C HIS A 133 -14.31 7.12 11.98
N ALA A 134 -14.39 8.28 12.64
CA ALA A 134 -13.66 8.54 13.87
C ALA A 134 -14.12 7.62 15.03
N THR A 135 -15.43 7.41 15.15
CA THR A 135 -16.00 6.50 16.15
C THR A 135 -15.56 5.06 15.93
N LEU A 136 -15.52 4.58 14.66
CA LEU A 136 -15.15 3.19 14.36
C LEU A 136 -13.64 2.92 14.36
N ARG A 137 -12.82 3.94 14.22
CA ARG A 137 -11.35 3.80 14.41
C ARG A 137 -10.99 3.56 15.87
N ASN A 138 -11.79 4.12 16.80
CA ASN A 138 -11.52 4.08 18.23
C ASN A 138 -12.55 3.19 18.92
N ASP A 139 -12.22 1.90 19.09
CA ASP A 139 -13.03 0.94 19.82
C ASP A 139 -12.92 1.20 21.32
N THR A 140 -13.77 2.09 21.83
CA THR A 140 -13.84 2.45 23.26
C THR A 140 -15.17 2.01 23.87
N PRO A 141 -15.23 1.84 25.20
CA PRO A 141 -16.50 1.55 25.89
C PRO A 141 -17.60 2.58 25.57
N GLU A 142 -17.23 3.86 25.44
CA GLU A 142 -18.14 4.95 25.10
C GLU A 142 -18.68 4.81 23.67
N SER A 143 -17.79 4.50 22.70
CA SER A 143 -18.18 4.24 21.31
C SER A 143 -19.14 3.05 21.24
N ARG A 144 -18.85 1.96 21.93
CA ARG A 144 -19.70 0.76 22.00
C ARG A 144 -21.07 1.08 22.61
N LYS A 145 -21.10 1.78 23.74
CA LYS A 145 -22.35 2.20 24.41
C LYS A 145 -23.21 3.11 23.51
N ARG A 146 -22.58 4.00 22.75
CA ARG A 146 -23.28 4.86 21.81
C ARG A 146 -23.92 4.04 20.67
N LEU A 147 -23.24 3.04 20.15
CA LEU A 147 -23.72 2.19 19.08
C LEU A 147 -24.82 1.21 19.53
N THR A 148 -24.78 0.70 20.77
CA THR A 148 -25.80 -0.20 21.32
C THR A 148 -27.17 0.45 21.48
N SER A 149 -27.28 1.77 21.35
CA SER A 149 -28.60 2.45 21.29
C SER A 149 -29.37 2.12 19.98
N ILE A 150 -28.72 1.64 18.96
CA ILE A 150 -29.28 1.33 17.62
C ILE A 150 -29.06 -0.13 17.22
N LEU A 151 -27.91 -0.70 17.60
CA LEU A 151 -27.47 -2.04 17.21
C LEU A 151 -27.50 -3.00 18.39
N SER A 152 -27.71 -4.30 18.11
CA SER A 152 -27.41 -5.34 19.09
C SER A 152 -25.89 -5.45 19.33
N GLU A 153 -25.49 -6.00 20.47
CA GLU A 153 -24.08 -6.21 20.81
C GLU A 153 -23.34 -7.01 19.71
N ASP A 154 -23.95 -8.06 19.17
CA ASP A 154 -23.39 -8.84 18.06
C ASP A 154 -23.17 -7.99 16.80
N SER A 155 -24.10 -7.08 16.49
CA SER A 155 -23.96 -6.18 15.34
C SER A 155 -22.89 -5.11 15.58
N VAL A 156 -22.70 -4.65 16.83
CA VAL A 156 -21.62 -3.73 17.20
C VAL A 156 -20.27 -4.44 17.05
N GLU A 157 -20.16 -5.66 17.55
CA GLU A 157 -18.94 -6.46 17.39
C GLU A 157 -18.60 -6.72 15.91
N ALA A 158 -19.63 -7.11 15.12
CA ALA A 158 -19.45 -7.32 13.68
C ALA A 158 -19.03 -6.02 12.96
N LEU A 159 -19.57 -4.87 13.38
CA LEU A 159 -19.23 -3.56 12.81
C LEU A 159 -17.77 -3.19 13.08
N PHE A 160 -17.31 -3.30 14.33
CA PHE A 160 -15.90 -3.01 14.66
C PHE A 160 -14.95 -3.99 13.99
N LYS A 161 -15.24 -5.28 14.04
CA LYS A 161 -14.42 -6.33 13.38
C LYS A 161 -14.34 -6.14 11.87
N GLY A 162 -15.47 -5.87 11.22
CA GLY A 162 -15.53 -5.60 9.79
C GLY A 162 -14.81 -4.30 9.41
N TYR A 163 -14.94 -3.26 10.25
CA TYR A 163 -14.30 -1.97 10.00
C TYR A 163 -12.77 -2.01 10.20
N ALA A 164 -12.27 -2.93 11.01
CA ALA A 164 -10.83 -3.05 11.29
C ALA A 164 -9.98 -3.19 10.00
N LYS A 165 -10.52 -3.83 8.95
CA LYS A 165 -9.85 -3.95 7.65
C LYS A 165 -9.65 -2.61 6.93
N TYR A 166 -10.45 -1.59 7.26
CA TYR A 166 -10.38 -0.25 6.70
C TYR A 166 -9.53 0.71 7.55
N LYS A 167 -9.11 0.27 8.74
CA LYS A 167 -8.35 1.10 9.68
C LYS A 167 -7.11 1.70 9.04
N ASN A 168 -6.44 0.94 8.21
CA ASN A 168 -5.19 1.32 7.56
C ASN A 168 -5.36 1.93 6.15
N LEU A 169 -6.59 2.13 5.68
CA LEU A 169 -6.82 2.66 4.32
C LEU A 169 -6.19 4.04 4.10
N ALA A 170 -6.29 4.92 5.07
CA ALA A 170 -5.65 6.24 4.97
C ALA A 170 -4.13 6.14 4.81
N HIS A 171 -3.51 5.16 5.49
CA HIS A 171 -2.07 4.88 5.35
C HIS A 171 -1.75 4.29 3.97
N CYS A 172 -2.59 3.36 3.49
CA CYS A 172 -2.44 2.81 2.15
C CYS A 172 -2.57 3.89 1.08
N ASN A 173 -3.58 4.75 1.17
CA ASN A 173 -3.81 5.84 0.22
C ASN A 173 -2.61 6.80 0.20
N TRP A 174 -2.14 7.24 1.39
CA TRP A 174 -0.95 8.07 1.50
C TRP A 174 0.28 7.41 0.85
N MET A 175 0.53 6.13 1.13
CA MET A 175 1.64 5.38 0.53
C MET A 175 1.49 5.22 -0.99
N SER A 176 0.26 5.04 -1.50
CA SER A 176 -0.03 4.95 -2.94
C SER A 176 0.21 6.28 -3.64
N GLU A 177 -0.22 7.40 -3.06
CA GLU A 177 0.06 8.75 -3.55
C GLU A 177 1.57 9.00 -3.68
N HIS A 178 2.36 8.39 -2.78
CA HIS A 178 3.82 8.45 -2.79
C HIS A 178 4.46 7.31 -3.62
N SER A 179 3.71 6.65 -4.49
CA SER A 179 4.19 5.61 -5.40
C SER A 179 4.85 4.40 -4.72
N ILE A 180 4.50 4.13 -3.47
CA ILE A 180 4.97 2.92 -2.75
C ILE A 180 4.11 1.74 -3.18
N PRO A 181 4.69 0.65 -3.72
CA PRO A 181 3.94 -0.51 -4.20
C PRO A 181 3.10 -1.16 -3.10
N ALA A 182 1.88 -1.63 -3.42
CA ALA A 182 0.95 -2.20 -2.46
C ALA A 182 1.53 -3.40 -1.69
N SER A 183 2.34 -4.24 -2.34
CA SER A 183 3.05 -5.36 -1.68
C SER A 183 4.04 -4.90 -0.60
N VAL A 184 4.62 -3.72 -0.76
CA VAL A 184 5.49 -3.08 0.25
C VAL A 184 4.65 -2.48 1.37
N GLN A 185 3.54 -1.80 1.01
CA GLN A 185 2.59 -1.22 1.97
C GLN A 185 2.08 -2.28 2.95
N GLN A 186 1.65 -3.44 2.45
CA GLN A 186 1.13 -4.53 3.29
C GLN A 186 2.18 -5.05 4.28
N ARG A 187 3.43 -5.25 3.82
CA ARG A 187 4.53 -5.70 4.70
C ARG A 187 4.87 -4.66 5.75
N LEU A 188 4.89 -3.38 5.37
CA LEU A 188 5.16 -2.26 6.26
C LEU A 188 4.07 -2.13 7.33
N LEU A 189 2.80 -2.17 6.92
CA LEU A 189 1.65 -2.12 7.83
C LEU A 189 1.58 -3.33 8.77
N LYS A 190 1.96 -4.51 8.30
CA LYS A 190 2.04 -5.70 9.15
C LYS A 190 3.10 -5.56 10.24
N HIS A 191 4.20 -4.86 9.96
CA HIS A 191 5.34 -4.70 10.87
C HIS A 191 5.18 -3.49 11.80
N HIS A 192 4.79 -2.33 11.24
CA HIS A 192 4.76 -1.03 11.95
C HIS A 192 3.35 -0.53 12.27
N GLY A 193 2.31 -1.14 11.69
CA GLY A 193 0.93 -0.71 11.91
C GLY A 193 0.72 0.77 11.59
N GLU A 194 0.14 1.50 12.53
CA GLU A 194 -0.15 2.93 12.41
C GLU A 194 1.10 3.82 12.34
N ALA A 195 2.25 3.34 12.83
CA ALA A 195 3.51 4.08 12.76
C ALA A 195 4.18 4.04 11.38
N SER A 196 3.62 3.31 10.41
CA SER A 196 4.22 3.10 9.09
C SER A 196 4.58 4.38 8.37
N ILE A 197 3.71 5.39 8.39
CA ILE A 197 3.95 6.67 7.70
C ILE A 197 5.09 7.44 8.39
N GLU A 198 5.10 7.47 9.72
CA GLU A 198 6.14 8.17 10.47
C GLU A 198 7.52 7.53 10.28
N VAL A 199 7.58 6.20 10.22
CA VAL A 199 8.82 5.47 9.92
C VAL A 199 9.36 5.86 8.54
N ILE A 200 8.50 5.95 7.52
CA ILE A 200 8.91 6.35 6.17
C ILE A 200 9.38 7.82 6.15
N LYS A 201 8.66 8.71 6.84
CA LYS A 201 9.02 10.13 6.92
C LYS A 201 10.33 10.36 7.66
N ASP A 202 10.57 9.62 8.73
CA ASP A 202 11.82 9.67 9.47
C ASP A 202 12.97 9.12 8.64
N ASN A 203 12.79 7.96 8.01
CA ASN A 203 13.81 7.33 7.19
C ASN A 203 13.22 6.63 5.96
N PRO A 204 13.16 7.28 4.76
CA PRO A 204 12.64 6.66 3.55
C PRO A 204 13.37 5.36 3.15
N TYR A 205 14.66 5.24 3.49
CA TYR A 205 15.46 4.05 3.18
C TYR A 205 15.09 2.83 4.02
N ALA A 206 14.27 2.98 5.07
CA ALA A 206 13.66 1.84 5.75
C ALA A 206 12.87 0.93 4.81
N LEU A 207 12.35 1.49 3.71
CA LEU A 207 11.66 0.73 2.65
C LEU A 207 12.52 -0.36 1.99
N MET A 208 13.85 -0.28 2.10
CA MET A 208 14.76 -1.35 1.64
C MET A 208 14.52 -2.67 2.39
N GLY A 209 14.25 -2.60 3.68
CA GLY A 209 13.89 -3.76 4.51
C GLY A 209 12.59 -4.44 4.06
N PHE A 210 11.75 -3.72 3.32
CA PHE A 210 10.49 -4.21 2.78
C PHE A 210 10.55 -4.53 1.27
N GLY A 211 11.76 -4.54 0.68
CA GLY A 211 12.02 -5.05 -0.67
C GLY A 211 12.07 -4.00 -1.78
N LEU A 212 12.10 -2.70 -1.45
CA LEU A 212 12.41 -1.68 -2.45
C LEU A 212 13.93 -1.57 -2.67
N SER A 213 14.33 -1.36 -3.93
CA SER A 213 15.72 -1.08 -4.25
C SER A 213 16.09 0.37 -3.87
N PHE A 214 17.37 0.61 -3.62
CA PHE A 214 17.89 1.95 -3.36
C PHE A 214 17.46 2.97 -4.44
N SER A 215 17.57 2.61 -5.73
CA SER A 215 17.17 3.51 -6.83
C SER A 215 15.68 3.81 -6.84
N ALA A 216 14.83 2.84 -6.55
CA ALA A 216 13.38 3.07 -6.48
C ALA A 216 13.02 4.05 -5.36
N ILE A 217 13.71 3.96 -4.22
CA ILE A 217 13.52 4.90 -3.11
C ILE A 217 14.02 6.30 -3.47
N GLU A 218 15.17 6.43 -4.15
CA GLU A 218 15.67 7.71 -4.67
C GLU A 218 14.68 8.37 -5.65
N ASP A 219 14.00 7.57 -6.47
CA ASP A 219 12.99 8.07 -7.40
C ASP A 219 11.71 8.50 -6.67
N ILE A 220 11.29 7.77 -5.64
CA ILE A 220 10.18 8.15 -4.76
C ILE A 220 10.50 9.49 -4.07
N ILE A 221 11.68 9.64 -3.47
CA ILE A 221 12.08 10.87 -2.76
C ILE A 221 12.08 12.09 -3.69
N LYS A 222 12.47 11.94 -4.98
CA LYS A 222 12.50 13.04 -5.94
C LYS A 222 11.11 13.51 -6.40
N VAL A 223 10.16 12.59 -6.47
CA VAL A 223 8.83 12.84 -7.06
C VAL A 223 7.83 13.28 -5.99
N THR A 224 8.05 12.89 -4.77
CA THR A 224 7.13 13.11 -3.67
C THR A 224 7.64 14.22 -2.77
N ASP A 225 6.70 14.97 -2.22
CA ASP A 225 6.97 16.01 -1.23
C ASP A 225 7.27 15.37 0.14
N PHE A 226 8.27 14.47 0.14
CA PHE A 226 8.82 13.97 1.39
C PHE A 226 9.46 15.17 2.08
N LYS A 227 8.87 15.65 3.17
CA LYS A 227 9.40 16.73 4.01
C LYS A 227 10.78 16.42 4.62
N SER A 228 11.32 15.23 4.42
CA SER A 228 12.71 14.93 4.71
C SER A 228 13.55 15.37 3.52
N ASP A 229 14.10 16.58 3.58
CA ASP A 229 15.20 16.99 2.70
C ASP A 229 16.37 16.02 2.91
N VAL A 230 16.36 14.94 2.12
CA VAL A 230 17.46 13.99 2.12
C VAL A 230 18.58 14.56 1.26
N ALA A 231 19.53 15.22 1.89
CA ALA A 231 20.73 15.72 1.23
C ALA A 231 21.55 14.57 0.62
N LYS A 232 22.40 14.89 -0.37
CA LYS A 232 23.24 13.87 -1.03
C LYS A 232 24.19 13.17 -0.05
N ASP A 233 24.62 13.87 0.98
CA ASP A 233 25.51 13.42 2.06
C ASP A 233 24.77 12.99 3.34
N ASP A 234 23.44 12.92 3.29
CA ASP A 234 22.63 12.45 4.42
C ASP A 234 23.08 11.07 4.89
N SER A 235 23.28 10.95 6.18
CA SER A 235 23.80 9.72 6.79
C SER A 235 22.91 8.51 6.59
N ARG A 236 21.58 8.70 6.46
CA ARG A 236 20.59 7.65 6.15
C ARG A 236 20.80 7.13 4.72
N ARG A 237 21.00 8.06 3.78
CA ARG A 237 21.28 7.77 2.38
C ARG A 237 22.61 7.02 2.22
N LEU A 238 23.68 7.49 2.85
CA LEU A 238 25.00 6.87 2.79
C LEU A 238 24.97 5.45 3.38
N SER A 239 24.32 5.28 4.53
CA SER A 239 24.13 3.97 5.18
C SER A 239 23.38 2.99 4.28
N ALA A 240 22.27 3.43 3.69
CA ALA A 240 21.46 2.61 2.79
C ALA A 240 22.20 2.19 1.52
N ALA A 241 22.95 3.12 0.91
CA ALA A 241 23.77 2.83 -0.26
C ALA A 241 24.86 1.79 0.05
N LEU A 242 25.53 1.92 1.20
CA LEU A 242 26.55 0.97 1.63
C LEU A 242 25.95 -0.42 1.92
N GLU A 243 24.84 -0.48 2.64
CA GLU A 243 24.12 -1.73 2.93
C GLU A 243 23.72 -2.44 1.63
N MET A 244 23.15 -1.71 0.66
CA MET A 244 22.79 -2.28 -0.64
C MET A 244 24.02 -2.82 -1.39
N ALA A 245 25.13 -2.10 -1.35
CA ALA A 245 26.36 -2.51 -2.03
C ALA A 245 26.98 -3.77 -1.39
N ILE A 246 26.98 -3.85 -0.07
CA ILE A 246 27.43 -5.05 0.67
C ILE A 246 26.48 -6.23 0.40
N ARG A 247 25.16 -6.03 0.51
CA ARG A 247 24.15 -7.06 0.26
C ARG A 247 24.32 -7.68 -1.13
N LYS A 248 24.58 -6.86 -2.14
CA LYS A 248 24.80 -7.33 -3.51
C LYS A 248 26.00 -8.25 -3.66
N GLU A 249 27.05 -8.04 -2.88
CA GLU A 249 28.21 -8.94 -2.85
C GLU A 249 27.89 -10.25 -2.12
N ILE A 250 27.15 -10.17 -1.02
CA ILE A 250 26.74 -11.35 -0.25
C ILE A 250 25.75 -12.25 -1.01
N GLU A 251 24.85 -11.68 -1.82
CA GLU A 251 23.94 -12.43 -2.70
C GLU A 251 24.67 -13.34 -3.70
N LYS A 252 25.97 -13.11 -3.92
CA LYS A 252 26.83 -14.01 -4.73
C LYS A 252 27.28 -15.28 -3.99
N GLY A 253 26.85 -15.47 -2.74
CA GLY A 253 27.16 -16.62 -1.91
C GLY A 253 28.36 -16.42 -0.97
N HIS A 254 28.78 -15.17 -0.75
CA HIS A 254 29.88 -14.85 0.16
C HIS A 254 29.38 -14.41 1.52
N THR A 255 30.02 -14.85 2.61
CA THR A 255 29.70 -14.38 3.97
C THR A 255 30.50 -13.13 4.35
N TYR A 256 31.49 -12.78 3.56
CA TYR A 256 32.30 -11.56 3.69
C TYR A 256 32.58 -10.94 2.33
N THR A 257 33.03 -9.71 2.33
CA THR A 257 33.44 -8.99 1.12
C THR A 257 34.67 -8.11 1.40
N THR A 258 35.14 -7.40 0.39
CA THR A 258 36.28 -6.46 0.51
C THR A 258 35.90 -5.07 0.04
N HIS A 259 36.66 -4.06 0.42
CA HIS A 259 36.50 -2.70 -0.08
C HIS A 259 36.54 -2.64 -1.62
N ALA A 260 37.44 -3.42 -2.25
CA ALA A 260 37.59 -3.47 -3.70
C ALA A 260 36.32 -3.99 -4.40
N ASN A 261 35.61 -4.94 -3.79
CA ASN A 261 34.38 -5.51 -4.35
C ASN A 261 33.16 -4.58 -4.15
N VAL A 262 33.04 -3.94 -2.99
CA VAL A 262 31.90 -3.07 -2.65
C VAL A 262 31.96 -1.73 -3.37
N ARG A 263 33.15 -1.14 -3.47
CA ARG A 263 33.39 0.22 -3.99
C ARG A 263 32.82 0.48 -5.39
N PRO A 264 32.96 -0.40 -6.40
CA PRO A 264 32.43 -0.15 -7.75
C PRO A 264 30.92 0.04 -7.76
N TYR A 265 30.18 -0.81 -7.01
CA TYR A 265 28.74 -0.70 -6.95
C TYR A 265 28.28 0.51 -6.11
N LEU A 266 28.96 0.79 -5.01
CA LEU A 266 28.71 1.98 -4.20
C LEU A 266 28.96 3.27 -5.01
N ASN A 267 30.01 3.32 -5.84
CA ASN A 267 30.26 4.42 -6.79
C ASN A 267 29.11 4.59 -7.79
N LYS A 268 28.51 3.47 -8.26
CA LYS A 268 27.37 3.51 -9.18
C LYS A 268 26.13 4.12 -8.50
N LEU A 269 25.92 3.83 -7.22
CA LEU A 269 24.78 4.34 -6.44
C LEU A 269 24.96 5.82 -6.10
N LEU A 270 26.11 6.21 -5.56
CA LEU A 270 26.35 7.56 -5.04
C LEU A 270 26.85 8.54 -6.10
N LYS A 271 27.52 8.07 -7.16
CA LYS A 271 28.08 8.85 -8.28
C LYS A 271 29.07 9.95 -7.84
N ASP A 272 29.66 9.81 -6.65
CA ASP A 272 30.61 10.75 -6.05
C ASP A 272 31.62 10.01 -5.17
N LYS A 273 32.93 10.17 -5.46
CA LYS A 273 34.00 9.48 -4.74
C LYS A 273 34.13 9.92 -3.29
N THR A 274 33.79 11.18 -3.00
CA THR A 274 33.83 11.73 -1.64
C THR A 274 32.73 11.10 -0.79
N LEU A 275 31.51 11.02 -1.33
CA LEU A 275 30.37 10.37 -0.67
C LEU A 275 30.62 8.87 -0.45
N VAL A 276 31.31 8.19 -1.37
CA VAL A 276 31.72 6.80 -1.17
C VAL A 276 32.64 6.64 0.04
N THR A 277 33.62 7.52 0.18
CA THR A 277 34.53 7.50 1.35
C THR A 277 33.78 7.77 2.64
N GLN A 278 32.87 8.75 2.61
CA GLN A 278 31.99 9.06 3.76
C GLN A 278 31.07 7.90 4.12
N ALA A 279 30.52 7.19 3.13
CA ALA A 279 29.66 6.03 3.36
C ALA A 279 30.40 4.90 4.08
N PHE A 280 31.64 4.56 3.65
CA PHE A 280 32.48 3.58 4.35
C PHE A 280 32.79 4.01 5.79
N LYS A 281 33.16 5.27 5.99
CA LYS A 281 33.44 5.81 7.33
C LYS A 281 32.20 5.74 8.22
N SER A 282 31.07 6.26 7.75
CA SER A 282 29.80 6.23 8.48
C SER A 282 29.34 4.81 8.78
N GLY A 283 29.51 3.87 7.85
CA GLY A 283 29.18 2.47 8.05
C GLY A 283 30.05 1.77 9.08
N HIS A 284 31.33 2.12 9.14
CA HIS A 284 32.23 1.65 10.19
C HIS A 284 31.81 2.20 11.57
N ASP A 285 31.60 3.50 11.65
CA ASP A 285 31.20 4.19 12.89
C ASP A 285 29.86 3.68 13.44
N LYS A 286 28.95 3.27 12.57
CA LYS A 286 27.64 2.69 12.92
C LYS A 286 27.64 1.16 13.06
N ALA A 287 28.80 0.52 12.97
CA ALA A 287 28.94 -0.93 13.01
C ALA A 287 28.03 -1.68 12.02
N GLN A 288 27.81 -1.14 10.80
CA GLN A 288 27.07 -1.84 9.73
C GLN A 288 27.86 -3.07 9.25
N TYR A 289 29.17 -3.03 9.38
CA TYR A 289 30.07 -4.13 9.12
C TYR A 289 31.21 -4.14 10.14
N ILE A 290 31.82 -5.29 10.31
CA ILE A 290 33.03 -5.47 11.12
C ILE A 290 34.19 -5.68 10.15
N LEU A 291 35.22 -4.84 10.27
CA LEU A 291 36.45 -4.98 9.49
C LEU A 291 37.38 -5.96 10.22
N ASN A 292 37.82 -7.02 9.51
CA ASN A 292 38.91 -7.84 9.96
C ASN A 292 40.23 -7.17 9.53
N PRO A 293 41.06 -6.66 10.47
CA PRO A 293 42.28 -5.93 10.12
C PRO A 293 43.34 -6.81 9.46
N ASP A 294 43.37 -8.12 9.76
CA ASP A 294 44.40 -9.03 9.26
C ASP A 294 44.18 -9.37 7.79
N THR A 295 42.92 -9.49 7.38
CA THR A 295 42.55 -9.89 6.02
C THR A 295 42.01 -8.73 5.17
N GLY A 296 41.66 -7.60 5.78
CA GLY A 296 41.01 -6.48 5.11
C GLY A 296 39.58 -6.78 4.64
N THR A 297 38.93 -7.83 5.21
CA THR A 297 37.59 -8.23 4.84
C THR A 297 36.53 -7.54 5.68
N TYR A 298 35.38 -7.26 5.05
CA TYR A 298 34.19 -6.71 5.69
C TYR A 298 33.17 -7.83 5.93
N HIS A 299 32.76 -7.98 7.17
CA HIS A 299 31.72 -8.90 7.59
C HIS A 299 30.48 -8.09 7.99
N PRO A 300 29.34 -8.20 7.28
CA PRO A 300 28.12 -7.51 7.69
C PRO A 300 27.71 -7.95 9.08
N THR A 301 27.43 -6.99 9.95
CA THR A 301 27.11 -7.27 11.35
C THR A 301 25.90 -8.19 11.51
N ALA A 302 24.87 -8.00 10.68
CA ALA A 302 23.69 -8.88 10.68
C ALA A 302 24.04 -10.33 10.32
N GLN A 303 24.96 -10.55 9.37
CA GLN A 303 25.40 -11.90 8.95
C GLN A 303 26.19 -12.59 10.07
N LEU A 304 27.13 -11.86 10.70
CA LEU A 304 27.89 -12.39 11.84
C LEU A 304 26.99 -12.77 13.01
N LEU A 305 25.98 -11.97 13.30
CA LEU A 305 25.00 -12.29 14.34
C LEU A 305 24.20 -13.56 14.00
N MET A 306 23.80 -13.75 12.74
CA MET A 306 23.14 -14.98 12.31
C MET A 306 24.07 -16.21 12.42
N GLU A 307 25.32 -16.09 12.00
CA GLU A 307 26.31 -17.16 12.11
C GLU A 307 26.59 -17.52 13.57
N SER A 308 26.67 -16.55 14.48
CA SER A 308 26.88 -16.79 15.91
C SER A 308 25.70 -17.49 16.61
N VAL A 309 24.50 -17.47 16.03
CA VAL A 309 23.33 -18.18 16.56
C VAL A 309 23.30 -19.65 16.09
N VAL A 310 23.96 -19.95 14.96
CA VAL A 310 23.98 -21.28 14.35
C VAL A 310 25.18 -22.11 14.82
N ALA A 311 26.26 -21.45 15.27
CA ALA A 311 27.44 -22.08 15.83
C ALA A 311 27.25 -22.47 17.29
#